data_1cfad279e013b39b4b581fbb36b74653
#
_entry.id   1cfad279e013b39b4b581fbb36b74653
#
_cell.length_a   1.000
_cell.length_b   1.000
_cell.length_c   1.000
_cell.angle_alpha   90.00
_cell.angle_beta   90.00
_cell.angle_gamma   90.00
#
_symmetry.space_group_name_H-M   'P 1'
#
loop_
_entity.id
_entity.type
_entity.pdbx_description
1 polymer ?
#
loop_
_entity_poly.entity_id
_entity_poly.type
_entity_poly.pdbx_seq_one_letter_code
_entity_poly.pdbx_strand_id
1 'polypeptide(L)'
;VQVDPSGAFSIVTFRGGLAGAGAATIGHGLSKAPELIIFKGYDNLGGGDGNWWVGSDGLTSWNYLLRLDTNDGETDKSGNGSMASPTSTVFSVNNTDGLGAGSIDTIAYCFTNVEGYCKTGGYIGNGNADGAFVYCGFRPAFIMIKGVDVADSWFVLDTARDPSNEAVIYLQPNSSAADGEHANIGINILSNGFKCTRASNALNGSGNDYVYLSMSHNPFQYATAR
;
A
#
# COMPACT_ATOMS: atom_id res chain seq x y z
N VAL A 1 5.42 15.39 -12.15
CA VAL A 1 4.58 15.11 -10.97
C VAL A 1 3.17 15.57 -11.25
N GLN A 2 2.20 14.71 -11.01
CA GLN A 2 0.77 15.04 -11.01
C GLN A 2 0.22 14.78 -9.60
N VAL A 3 -0.52 15.74 -9.05
CA VAL A 3 -1.09 15.68 -7.70
C VAL A 3 -2.61 15.75 -7.80
N ASP A 4 -3.29 14.86 -7.09
CA ASP A 4 -4.73 14.91 -6.91
C ASP A 4 -5.14 16.18 -6.12
N PRO A 5 -6.23 16.88 -6.50
CA PRO A 5 -6.66 18.10 -5.80
C PRO A 5 -6.92 17.95 -4.30
N SER A 6 -7.23 16.74 -3.81
CA SER A 6 -7.36 16.46 -2.38
C SER A 6 -6.01 16.45 -1.65
N GLY A 7 -4.90 16.33 -2.39
CA GLY A 7 -3.57 16.15 -1.83
C GLY A 7 -3.30 14.75 -1.24
N ALA A 8 -4.22 13.80 -1.42
CA ALA A 8 -4.07 12.45 -0.88
C ALA A 8 -3.15 11.57 -1.73
N PHE A 9 -2.99 11.92 -2.99
CA PHE A 9 -2.34 11.08 -3.97
C PHE A 9 -1.53 11.88 -4.97
N SER A 10 -0.36 11.36 -5.36
CA SER A 10 0.41 11.89 -6.48
C SER A 10 1.04 10.78 -7.31
N ILE A 11 1.23 11.07 -8.60
CA ILE A 11 1.99 10.23 -9.53
C ILE A 11 3.26 10.96 -9.90
N VAL A 12 4.39 10.29 -9.74
CA VAL A 12 5.71 10.82 -10.01
C VAL A 12 6.43 9.91 -10.99
N THR A 13 6.97 10.47 -12.06
CA THR A 13 7.90 9.76 -12.92
C THR A 13 9.31 10.34 -12.74
N PHE A 14 10.29 9.48 -12.68
CA PHE A 14 11.69 9.86 -12.55
C PHE A 14 12.58 8.82 -13.21
N ARG A 15 13.79 9.24 -13.58
CA ARG A 15 14.81 8.34 -14.12
C ARG A 15 15.78 7.96 -13.03
N GLY A 16 16.02 6.67 -12.88
CA GLY A 16 17.05 6.14 -11.98
C GLY A 16 18.46 6.51 -12.41
N GLY A 17 19.45 6.21 -11.60
CA GLY A 17 20.86 6.45 -11.94
C GLY A 17 21.33 7.90 -11.80
N LEU A 18 20.49 8.80 -11.29
CA LEU A 18 20.79 10.24 -11.22
C LEU A 18 21.90 10.62 -10.21
N ALA A 19 22.21 9.75 -9.26
CA ALA A 19 23.12 10.08 -8.15
C ALA A 19 24.37 9.18 -8.07
N GLY A 20 24.71 8.42 -9.11
CA GLY A 20 25.84 7.48 -9.03
C GLY A 20 25.50 6.34 -8.03
N ALA A 21 26.43 6.00 -7.11
CA ALA A 21 26.23 4.97 -6.09
C ALA A 21 25.53 5.48 -4.81
N GLY A 22 24.83 6.62 -4.86
CA GLY A 22 24.18 7.26 -3.70
C GLY A 22 22.67 7.33 -3.79
N ALA A 23 22.01 7.70 -2.67
CA ALA A 23 20.58 7.92 -2.63
C ALA A 23 20.17 9.16 -3.45
N ALA A 24 19.15 9.01 -4.31
CA ALA A 24 18.53 10.12 -5.01
C ALA A 24 17.28 10.58 -4.26
N THR A 25 17.02 11.89 -4.25
CA THR A 25 15.80 12.49 -3.69
C THR A 25 14.88 12.95 -4.80
N ILE A 26 13.61 12.57 -4.71
CA ILE A 26 12.58 12.81 -5.72
C ILE A 26 11.42 13.59 -5.08
N GLY A 27 11.06 14.73 -5.67
CA GLY A 27 9.88 15.50 -5.24
C GLY A 27 8.58 14.77 -5.54
N HIS A 28 7.72 14.59 -4.55
CA HIS A 28 6.42 13.91 -4.71
C HIS A 28 5.24 14.87 -4.90
N GLY A 29 5.42 16.18 -4.62
CA GLY A 29 4.41 17.20 -4.84
C GLY A 29 3.26 17.24 -3.82
N LEU A 30 3.18 16.29 -2.89
CA LEU A 30 2.21 16.33 -1.78
C LEU A 30 2.65 17.36 -0.74
N SER A 31 1.70 17.86 0.05
CA SER A 31 1.97 18.82 1.15
C SER A 31 2.42 18.15 2.46
N LYS A 32 2.34 16.84 2.52
CA LYS A 32 2.76 15.99 3.65
C LYS A 32 3.64 14.85 3.17
N ALA A 33 4.40 14.25 4.08
CA ALA A 33 5.11 13.02 3.78
C ALA A 33 4.12 11.91 3.34
N PRO A 34 4.37 11.18 2.24
CA PRO A 34 3.60 10.00 1.92
C PRO A 34 3.83 8.90 2.95
N GLU A 35 2.77 8.23 3.37
CA GLU A 35 2.81 7.09 4.29
C GLU A 35 2.80 5.74 3.57
N LEU A 36 2.51 5.73 2.25
CA LEU A 36 2.65 4.56 1.39
C LEU A 36 3.07 4.98 -0.01
N ILE A 37 4.04 4.27 -0.58
CA ILE A 37 4.53 4.52 -1.94
C ILE A 37 4.64 3.19 -2.69
N ILE A 38 4.06 3.11 -3.89
CA ILE A 38 4.18 1.99 -4.80
C ILE A 38 5.07 2.40 -5.98
N PHE A 39 6.07 1.59 -6.32
CA PHE A 39 7.04 1.89 -7.37
C PHE A 39 7.04 0.84 -8.46
N LYS A 40 7.29 1.28 -9.70
CA LYS A 40 7.50 0.39 -10.84
C LYS A 40 8.50 0.97 -11.83
N GLY A 41 9.55 0.24 -12.13
CA GLY A 41 10.34 0.49 -13.34
C GLY A 41 9.54 0.06 -14.57
N TYR A 42 9.38 0.94 -15.56
CA TYR A 42 8.54 0.67 -16.73
C TYR A 42 9.33 0.64 -18.05
N ASP A 43 10.58 1.05 -18.06
CA ASP A 43 11.51 0.75 -19.14
C ASP A 43 12.50 -0.33 -18.70
N ASN A 44 12.52 -1.42 -19.34
CA ASN A 44 13.36 -2.57 -18.95
C ASN A 44 14.78 -2.48 -19.56
N LEU A 45 15.32 -1.28 -19.76
CA LEU A 45 16.60 -1.05 -20.44
C LEU A 45 17.83 -1.26 -19.55
N GLY A 46 17.66 -1.43 -18.23
CA GLY A 46 18.75 -1.42 -17.26
C GLY A 46 18.86 -2.64 -16.34
N GLY A 47 18.08 -3.70 -16.52
CA GLY A 47 18.21 -4.94 -15.73
C GLY A 47 17.62 -4.89 -14.32
N GLY A 48 16.61 -4.04 -14.07
CA GLY A 48 15.79 -4.08 -12.84
C GLY A 48 15.02 -5.41 -12.73
N ASP A 49 14.70 -5.83 -11.52
CA ASP A 49 14.01 -7.10 -11.24
C ASP A 49 12.55 -7.15 -11.73
N GLY A 50 12.05 -6.05 -12.31
CA GLY A 50 10.70 -5.97 -12.88
C GLY A 50 9.56 -6.00 -11.85
N ASN A 51 9.85 -6.02 -10.56
CA ASN A 51 8.85 -6.08 -9.51
C ASN A 51 8.16 -4.73 -9.24
N TRP A 52 6.97 -4.80 -8.70
CA TRP A 52 6.28 -3.67 -8.09
C TRP A 52 6.65 -3.60 -6.61
N TRP A 53 7.37 -2.56 -6.21
CA TRP A 53 7.80 -2.40 -4.83
C TRP A 53 6.86 -1.50 -4.04
N VAL A 54 6.69 -1.80 -2.76
CA VAL A 54 5.84 -1.02 -1.84
C VAL A 54 6.61 -0.70 -0.57
N GLY A 55 6.75 0.59 -0.28
CA GLY A 55 7.23 1.11 1.00
C GLY A 55 6.09 1.73 1.78
N SER A 56 6.06 1.56 3.11
CA SER A 56 5.00 2.12 3.95
C SER A 56 5.46 2.32 5.40
N ASP A 57 4.83 3.27 6.09
CA ASP A 57 4.96 3.45 7.55
C ASP A 57 4.43 2.25 8.36
N GLY A 58 3.62 1.39 7.74
CA GLY A 58 3.10 0.16 8.35
C GLY A 58 4.08 -1.02 8.33
N LEU A 59 5.26 -0.88 7.73
CA LEU A 59 6.33 -1.86 7.69
C LEU A 59 7.29 -1.67 8.88
N THR A 60 8.19 -2.61 9.09
CA THR A 60 9.24 -2.51 10.14
C THR A 60 10.01 -1.20 10.05
N SER A 61 10.33 -0.76 8.87
CA SER A 61 10.85 0.58 8.56
C SER A 61 10.84 0.82 7.05
N TRP A 62 11.16 2.02 6.59
CA TRP A 62 11.32 2.33 5.18
C TRP A 62 12.50 1.60 4.49
N ASN A 63 13.35 0.90 5.23
CA ASN A 63 14.33 -0.02 4.67
C ASN A 63 13.74 -1.39 4.29
N TYR A 64 12.55 -1.70 4.79
CA TYR A 64 11.82 -2.92 4.44
C TYR A 64 10.81 -2.62 3.37
N LEU A 65 10.69 -3.49 2.39
CA LEU A 65 9.79 -3.32 1.26
C LEU A 65 8.99 -4.61 1.02
N LEU A 66 7.75 -4.44 0.61
CA LEU A 66 6.92 -5.51 0.06
C LEU A 66 6.96 -5.49 -1.47
N ARG A 67 6.53 -6.59 -2.08
CA ARG A 67 6.25 -6.67 -3.52
C ARG A 67 4.75 -6.82 -3.74
N LEU A 68 4.18 -5.95 -4.58
CA LEU A 68 2.76 -6.00 -4.90
C LEU A 68 2.41 -7.19 -5.82
N ASP A 69 3.38 -7.68 -6.58
CA ASP A 69 3.25 -8.75 -7.57
C ASP A 69 3.68 -10.14 -7.04
N THR A 70 3.99 -10.27 -5.75
CA THR A 70 4.28 -11.55 -5.10
C THR A 70 3.50 -11.71 -3.79
N ASN A 71 3.55 -12.91 -3.20
CA ASN A 71 2.99 -13.19 -1.89
C ASN A 71 4.01 -13.14 -0.75
N ASP A 72 5.25 -12.76 -1.01
CA ASP A 72 6.30 -12.69 0.01
C ASP A 72 5.94 -11.69 1.12
N GLY A 73 6.47 -11.91 2.32
CA GLY A 73 6.52 -10.92 3.38
C GLY A 73 7.51 -9.79 3.06
N GLU A 74 7.65 -8.85 4.00
CA GLU A 74 8.59 -7.74 3.82
C GLU A 74 10.04 -8.24 3.69
N THR A 75 10.81 -7.55 2.87
CA THR A 75 12.22 -7.85 2.62
C THR A 75 13.09 -6.70 3.10
N ASP A 76 14.11 -7.00 3.89
CA ASP A 76 15.13 -6.02 4.29
C ASP A 76 15.98 -5.62 3.07
N LYS A 77 15.95 -4.34 2.75
CA LYS A 77 16.70 -3.70 1.67
C LYS A 77 17.78 -2.74 2.17
N SER A 78 18.11 -2.77 3.47
CA SER A 78 19.06 -1.84 4.10
C SER A 78 20.43 -1.80 3.42
N GLY A 79 20.86 -2.91 2.81
CA GLY A 79 22.11 -2.99 2.04
C GLY A 79 21.99 -2.49 0.59
N ASN A 80 20.83 -2.65 -0.03
CA ASN A 80 20.63 -2.42 -1.46
C ASN A 80 19.16 -2.07 -1.76
N GLY A 81 18.90 -0.89 -2.30
CA GLY A 81 17.56 -0.48 -2.74
C GLY A 81 16.68 0.04 -1.61
N SER A 82 17.24 0.42 -0.49
CA SER A 82 16.50 0.99 0.64
C SER A 82 15.93 2.36 0.33
N MET A 83 14.88 2.69 1.05
CA MET A 83 14.34 4.04 1.15
C MET A 83 14.65 4.61 2.53
N ALA A 84 14.88 5.92 2.60
CA ALA A 84 14.75 6.62 3.88
C ALA A 84 13.29 7.06 4.06
N SER A 85 12.89 7.30 5.31
CA SER A 85 11.57 7.87 5.61
C SER A 85 11.33 9.11 4.76
N PRO A 86 10.20 9.18 4.03
CA PRO A 86 9.85 10.36 3.25
C PRO A 86 9.73 11.61 4.12
N THR A 87 9.98 12.75 3.52
CA THR A 87 9.72 14.06 4.12
C THR A 87 8.44 14.66 3.54
N SER A 88 8.06 15.87 3.96
CA SER A 88 6.91 16.58 3.39
C SER A 88 7.13 17.03 1.93
N THR A 89 8.32 16.90 1.37
CA THR A 89 8.64 17.39 0.03
C THR A 89 9.28 16.34 -0.89
N VAL A 90 10.01 15.38 -0.33
CA VAL A 90 10.75 14.38 -1.10
C VAL A 90 10.66 12.99 -0.47
N PHE A 91 10.75 11.97 -1.30
CA PHE A 91 11.18 10.63 -0.90
C PHE A 91 12.58 10.34 -1.47
N SER A 92 13.29 9.39 -0.90
CA SER A 92 14.61 8.97 -1.39
C SER A 92 14.59 7.50 -1.77
N VAL A 93 15.29 7.18 -2.85
CA VAL A 93 15.57 5.82 -3.28
C VAL A 93 17.06 5.61 -3.37
N ASN A 94 17.55 4.51 -2.86
CA ASN A 94 18.95 4.13 -3.04
C ASN A 94 19.10 3.42 -4.39
N ASN A 95 20.12 3.80 -5.15
CA ASN A 95 20.30 3.47 -6.56
C ASN A 95 20.80 2.03 -6.82
N THR A 96 20.38 1.07 -6.01
CA THR A 96 20.76 -0.34 -6.16
C THR A 96 19.53 -1.24 -6.20
N ASP A 97 19.58 -2.29 -6.98
CA ASP A 97 18.58 -3.39 -7.07
C ASP A 97 17.11 -2.99 -7.34
N GLY A 98 16.85 -2.42 -8.52
CA GLY A 98 15.47 -2.31 -9.04
C GLY A 98 14.69 -1.06 -8.61
N LEU A 99 15.11 -0.36 -7.58
CA LEU A 99 14.56 0.95 -7.18
C LEU A 99 15.48 2.07 -7.67
N GLY A 100 15.31 2.46 -8.92
CA GLY A 100 16.12 3.52 -9.52
C GLY A 100 17.54 3.08 -9.92
N ALA A 101 17.82 1.78 -10.03
CA ALA A 101 19.06 1.25 -10.56
C ALA A 101 19.25 1.66 -12.02
N GLY A 102 20.45 2.05 -12.38
CA GLY A 102 20.90 2.24 -13.76
C GLY A 102 19.99 3.06 -14.64
N SER A 103 19.75 3.80 -15.26
CA SER A 103 18.94 4.52 -16.28
C SER A 103 17.52 4.02 -16.47
N ILE A 104 16.88 3.41 -15.46
CA ILE A 104 15.50 2.90 -15.54
C ILE A 104 14.52 4.03 -15.28
N ASP A 105 13.58 4.23 -16.20
CA ASP A 105 12.46 5.13 -15.98
C ASP A 105 11.47 4.46 -15.02
N THR A 106 11.17 5.14 -13.93
CA THR A 106 10.36 4.63 -12.81
C THR A 106 9.15 5.52 -12.59
N ILE A 107 8.01 4.89 -12.30
CA ILE A 107 6.82 5.55 -11.81
C ILE A 107 6.63 5.26 -10.32
N ALA A 108 6.24 6.27 -9.56
CA ALA A 108 5.87 6.15 -8.15
C ALA A 108 4.46 6.68 -7.93
N TYR A 109 3.66 5.93 -7.18
CA TYR A 109 2.33 6.29 -6.70
C TYR A 109 2.46 6.57 -5.21
N CYS A 110 2.35 7.83 -4.82
CA CYS A 110 2.53 8.28 -3.44
C CYS A 110 1.17 8.56 -2.80
N PHE A 111 0.92 7.99 -1.63
CA PHE A 111 -0.32 8.15 -0.87
C PHE A 111 -0.02 8.78 0.48
N THR A 112 -0.85 9.75 0.90
CA THR A 112 -0.81 10.36 2.22
C THR A 112 -2.19 10.38 2.88
N ASN A 113 -2.21 10.37 4.20
CA ASN A 113 -3.44 10.38 4.97
C ASN A 113 -4.16 11.72 4.84
N VAL A 114 -5.39 11.67 4.34
CA VAL A 114 -6.32 12.81 4.26
C VAL A 114 -7.62 12.40 4.93
N GLU A 115 -8.01 13.17 5.94
CA GLU A 115 -9.22 12.92 6.72
C GLU A 115 -10.46 12.82 5.81
N GLY A 116 -11.28 11.81 6.06
CA GLY A 116 -12.48 11.54 5.29
C GLY A 116 -12.27 10.96 3.89
N TYR A 117 -11.03 10.77 3.43
CA TYR A 117 -10.78 10.31 2.06
C TYR A 117 -9.79 9.17 1.92
N CYS A 118 -8.58 9.30 2.43
CA CYS A 118 -7.50 8.32 2.26
C CYS A 118 -6.85 8.01 3.60
N LYS A 119 -6.65 6.74 3.89
CA LYS A 119 -5.95 6.28 5.09
C LYS A 119 -5.06 5.10 4.76
N THR A 120 -3.80 5.21 5.14
CA THR A 120 -2.83 4.11 5.15
C THR A 120 -2.34 3.87 6.57
N GLY A 121 -1.79 2.71 6.84
CA GLY A 121 -1.20 2.39 8.13
C GLY A 121 -1.02 0.89 8.33
N GLY A 122 -0.72 0.49 9.55
CA GLY A 122 -0.63 -0.91 9.97
C GLY A 122 -1.67 -1.27 11.02
N TYR A 123 -1.90 -2.57 11.20
CA TYR A 123 -2.63 -3.14 12.33
C TYR A 123 -2.10 -4.54 12.65
N ILE A 124 -2.37 -4.99 13.89
CA ILE A 124 -2.00 -6.33 14.35
C ILE A 124 -3.24 -7.20 14.35
N GLY A 125 -3.13 -8.38 13.74
CA GLY A 125 -4.17 -9.38 13.74
C GLY A 125 -4.36 -10.00 15.14
N ASN A 126 -5.61 -10.29 15.51
CA ASN A 126 -5.93 -10.88 16.81
C ASN A 126 -6.25 -12.39 16.76
N GLY A 127 -6.25 -12.99 15.56
CA GLY A 127 -6.53 -14.42 15.40
C GLY A 127 -7.94 -14.86 15.80
N ASN A 128 -8.90 -13.95 15.83
CA ASN A 128 -10.28 -14.23 16.25
C ASN A 128 -11.28 -13.87 15.14
N ALA A 129 -12.42 -14.57 15.10
CA ALA A 129 -13.53 -14.20 14.21
C ALA A 129 -14.19 -12.87 14.63
N ASP A 130 -14.12 -12.49 15.90
CA ASP A 130 -14.32 -11.12 16.37
C ASP A 130 -13.01 -10.35 16.19
N GLY A 131 -12.68 -10.07 14.94
CA GLY A 131 -11.35 -9.67 14.49
C GLY A 131 -10.96 -8.23 14.79
N ALA A 132 -9.77 -7.87 14.39
CA ALA A 132 -9.22 -6.53 14.57
C ALA A 132 -10.12 -5.48 13.89
N PHE A 133 -10.40 -4.40 14.60
CA PHE A 133 -11.03 -3.20 14.05
C PHE A 133 -9.95 -2.19 13.64
N VAL A 134 -10.06 -1.69 12.42
CA VAL A 134 -9.12 -0.71 11.87
C VAL A 134 -9.86 0.60 11.60
N TYR A 135 -9.48 1.64 12.33
CA TYR A 135 -10.07 2.97 12.21
C TYR A 135 -9.49 3.71 11.00
N CYS A 136 -10.36 4.16 10.10
CA CYS A 136 -10.00 4.96 8.92
C CYS A 136 -10.46 6.43 9.03
N GLY A 137 -11.43 6.72 9.90
CA GLY A 137 -12.07 8.03 10.01
C GLY A 137 -13.19 8.27 8.98
N PHE A 138 -13.47 7.28 8.13
CA PHE A 138 -14.52 7.28 7.12
C PHE A 138 -14.98 5.85 6.81
N ARG A 139 -16.09 5.70 6.11
CA ARG A 139 -16.51 4.41 5.54
C ARG A 139 -15.66 4.11 4.30
N PRO A 140 -14.81 3.07 4.32
CA PRO A 140 -14.04 2.67 3.14
C PRO A 140 -14.95 2.23 1.99
N ALA A 141 -14.55 2.58 0.77
CA ALA A 141 -15.09 2.02 -0.46
C ALA A 141 -14.09 1.08 -1.14
N PHE A 142 -12.81 1.32 -0.92
CA PHE A 142 -11.69 0.50 -1.39
C PHE A 142 -10.76 0.22 -0.20
N ILE A 143 -10.34 -1.03 -0.08
CA ILE A 143 -9.37 -1.48 0.93
C ILE A 143 -8.40 -2.46 0.27
N MET A 144 -7.11 -2.19 0.39
CA MET A 144 -6.04 -3.10 0.00
C MET A 144 -5.24 -3.48 1.24
N ILE A 145 -5.02 -4.77 1.47
CA ILE A 145 -4.36 -5.30 2.67
C ILE A 145 -3.29 -6.30 2.29
N LYS A 146 -2.19 -6.32 3.06
CA LYS A 146 -1.12 -7.32 2.97
C LYS A 146 -0.57 -7.65 4.35
N GLY A 147 -0.37 -8.93 4.62
CA GLY A 147 0.43 -9.39 5.76
C GLY A 147 1.90 -9.02 5.55
N VAL A 148 2.50 -8.39 6.56
CA VAL A 148 3.87 -7.89 6.52
C VAL A 148 4.88 -9.01 6.74
N ASP A 149 4.64 -9.83 7.74
CA ASP A 149 5.50 -10.91 8.22
C ASP A 149 5.08 -12.32 7.74
N VAL A 150 4.06 -12.39 6.90
CA VAL A 150 3.52 -13.66 6.39
C VAL A 150 3.54 -13.70 4.87
N ALA A 151 3.86 -14.88 4.34
CA ALA A 151 3.82 -15.15 2.90
C ALA A 151 2.38 -15.49 2.47
N ASP A 152 1.56 -14.45 2.31
CA ASP A 152 0.19 -14.55 1.80
C ASP A 152 -0.06 -13.48 0.73
N SER A 153 -1.14 -13.59 -0.02
CA SER A 153 -1.46 -12.67 -1.10
C SER A 153 -1.80 -11.27 -0.60
N TRP A 154 -1.74 -10.31 -1.51
CA TRP A 154 -2.43 -9.05 -1.38
C TRP A 154 -3.93 -9.26 -1.60
N PHE A 155 -4.76 -8.60 -0.82
CA PHE A 155 -6.21 -8.65 -0.94
C PHE A 155 -6.78 -7.25 -1.17
N VAL A 156 -7.58 -7.12 -2.23
CA VAL A 156 -8.34 -5.91 -2.53
C VAL A 156 -9.82 -6.23 -2.38
N LEU A 157 -10.48 -5.51 -1.48
CA LEU A 157 -11.92 -5.57 -1.26
C LEU A 157 -12.52 -4.19 -1.55
N ASP A 158 -13.68 -4.14 -2.17
CA ASP A 158 -14.34 -2.88 -2.48
C ASP A 158 -15.87 -3.01 -2.49
N THR A 159 -16.54 -1.89 -2.24
CA THR A 159 -18.01 -1.84 -2.16
C THR A 159 -18.71 -1.85 -3.52
N ALA A 160 -17.96 -1.71 -4.62
CA ALA A 160 -18.53 -1.80 -5.96
C ALA A 160 -18.71 -3.27 -6.38
N ARG A 161 -17.71 -4.11 -6.02
CA ARG A 161 -17.75 -5.56 -6.26
C ARG A 161 -18.65 -6.27 -5.26
N ASP A 162 -18.51 -5.93 -4.00
CA ASP A 162 -19.29 -6.52 -2.91
C ASP A 162 -19.94 -5.41 -2.05
N PRO A 163 -21.17 -4.96 -2.38
CA PRO A 163 -21.85 -3.89 -1.65
C PRO A 163 -22.39 -4.33 -0.29
N SER A 164 -22.38 -5.62 -0.02
CA SER A 164 -22.93 -6.21 1.20
C SER A 164 -21.92 -6.17 2.35
N ASN A 165 -22.38 -6.19 3.56
CA ASN A 165 -21.62 -6.64 4.72
C ASN A 165 -22.09 -8.07 5.05
N GLU A 166 -21.25 -8.98 5.14
CA GLU A 166 -19.81 -9.01 5.15
C GLU A 166 -19.27 -8.94 3.69
N ALA A 167 -18.19 -8.19 3.44
CA ALA A 167 -17.50 -8.20 2.16
C ALA A 167 -16.53 -9.39 2.12
N VAL A 168 -16.74 -10.30 1.18
CA VAL A 168 -15.97 -11.56 1.02
C VAL A 168 -15.38 -11.72 -0.38
N ILE A 169 -15.86 -10.93 -1.36
CA ILE A 169 -15.37 -10.98 -2.74
C ILE A 169 -14.12 -10.10 -2.84
N TYR A 170 -13.02 -10.68 -3.30
CA TYR A 170 -11.73 -10.01 -3.37
C TYR A 170 -11.02 -10.20 -4.71
N LEU A 171 -10.07 -9.31 -4.99
CA LEU A 171 -9.01 -9.49 -6.00
C LEU A 171 -7.65 -9.64 -5.32
N GLN A 172 -6.72 -10.27 -6.03
CA GLN A 172 -5.32 -10.41 -5.62
C GLN A 172 -4.41 -9.76 -6.67
N PRO A 173 -3.81 -8.59 -6.38
CA PRO A 173 -2.88 -7.91 -7.31
C PRO A 173 -1.69 -8.77 -7.76
N ASN A 174 -1.28 -9.72 -6.94
CA ASN A 174 -0.20 -10.67 -7.23
C ASN A 174 -0.66 -11.95 -7.97
N SER A 175 -1.88 -11.98 -8.49
CA SER A 175 -2.45 -13.13 -9.18
C SER A 175 -3.16 -12.71 -10.48
N SER A 176 -3.14 -13.57 -11.48
CA SER A 176 -3.94 -13.45 -12.70
C SER A 176 -5.34 -14.08 -12.57
N ALA A 177 -5.69 -14.60 -11.39
CA ALA A 177 -7.03 -15.15 -11.13
C ALA A 177 -8.11 -14.06 -11.21
N ALA A 178 -9.31 -14.45 -11.59
CA ALA A 178 -10.49 -13.62 -11.45
C ALA A 178 -10.77 -13.31 -9.98
N ASP A 179 -11.71 -12.41 -9.71
CA ASP A 179 -12.24 -12.21 -8.37
C ASP A 179 -12.78 -13.54 -7.78
N GLY A 180 -12.69 -13.66 -6.47
CA GLY A 180 -13.03 -14.89 -5.79
C GLY A 180 -13.62 -14.66 -4.41
N GLU A 181 -14.23 -15.71 -3.89
CA GLU A 181 -14.63 -15.83 -2.50
C GLU A 181 -13.82 -16.93 -1.83
N HIS A 182 -13.46 -16.74 -0.58
CA HIS A 182 -12.85 -17.78 0.22
C HIS A 182 -13.31 -17.68 1.68
N ALA A 183 -13.54 -18.84 2.30
CA ALA A 183 -14.05 -18.91 3.68
C ALA A 183 -13.13 -18.20 4.72
N ASN A 184 -11.87 -17.98 4.37
CA ASN A 184 -10.89 -17.33 5.23
C ASN A 184 -10.81 -15.80 5.04
N ILE A 185 -11.53 -15.24 4.07
CA ILE A 185 -11.52 -13.80 3.76
C ILE A 185 -12.88 -13.22 4.12
N GLY A 186 -12.88 -12.16 4.90
CA GLY A 186 -14.09 -11.43 5.23
C GLY A 186 -13.80 -10.21 6.08
N ILE A 187 -14.45 -9.11 5.72
CA ILE A 187 -14.42 -7.87 6.49
C ILE A 187 -15.83 -7.27 6.57
N ASN A 188 -16.13 -6.63 7.69
CA ASN A 188 -17.26 -5.70 7.78
C ASN A 188 -16.76 -4.29 7.48
N ILE A 189 -17.34 -3.65 6.47
CA ILE A 189 -17.09 -2.25 6.12
C ILE A 189 -18.03 -1.39 6.96
N LEU A 190 -17.45 -0.61 7.89
CA LEU A 190 -18.16 0.18 8.88
C LEU A 190 -18.12 1.67 8.54
N SER A 191 -18.90 2.50 9.22
CA SER A 191 -19.00 3.94 8.97
C SER A 191 -17.69 4.70 9.17
N ASN A 192 -16.76 4.16 9.95
CA ASN A 192 -15.51 4.82 10.34
C ASN A 192 -14.26 3.94 10.17
N GLY A 193 -14.37 2.83 9.44
CA GLY A 193 -13.27 1.90 9.22
C GLY A 193 -13.75 0.52 8.76
N PHE A 194 -12.95 -0.50 9.01
CA PHE A 194 -13.31 -1.89 8.72
C PHE A 194 -12.95 -2.81 9.89
N LYS A 195 -13.56 -3.98 9.91
CA LYS A 195 -13.31 -5.00 10.93
C LYS A 195 -13.15 -6.36 10.27
N CYS A 196 -12.07 -7.07 10.57
CA CYS A 196 -11.87 -8.44 10.13
C CYS A 196 -12.88 -9.37 10.79
N THR A 197 -13.37 -10.37 10.06
CA THR A 197 -14.41 -11.30 10.53
C THR A 197 -13.96 -12.76 10.48
N ARG A 198 -12.70 -13.00 10.18
CA ARG A 198 -12.09 -14.34 10.13
C ARG A 198 -10.79 -14.40 10.93
N ALA A 199 -10.54 -15.54 11.57
CA ALA A 199 -9.28 -15.87 12.25
C ALA A 199 -8.29 -16.48 11.26
N SER A 200 -7.88 -15.74 10.24
CA SER A 200 -7.03 -16.24 9.17
C SER A 200 -5.78 -15.40 8.99
N ASN A 201 -4.65 -16.02 8.71
CA ASN A 201 -3.39 -15.35 8.41
C ASN A 201 -3.48 -14.40 7.21
N ALA A 202 -4.45 -14.59 6.33
CA ALA A 202 -4.68 -13.72 5.18
C ALA A 202 -4.93 -12.25 5.57
N LEU A 203 -5.78 -12.02 6.61
CA LEU A 203 -6.16 -10.67 7.04
C LEU A 203 -6.09 -10.44 8.56
N ASN A 204 -5.99 -11.50 9.39
CA ASN A 204 -6.16 -11.35 10.85
C ASN A 204 -5.50 -12.49 11.67
N GLY A 205 -4.36 -13.01 11.24
CA GLY A 205 -3.60 -14.00 12.01
C GLY A 205 -3.15 -13.43 13.36
N SER A 206 -3.11 -14.28 14.39
CA SER A 206 -2.77 -13.85 15.76
C SER A 206 -1.34 -13.32 15.84
N GLY A 207 -1.19 -12.05 16.17
CA GLY A 207 0.10 -11.39 16.34
C GLY A 207 0.81 -11.01 15.04
N ASN A 208 0.23 -11.31 13.87
CA ASN A 208 0.81 -10.91 12.59
C ASN A 208 0.56 -9.43 12.31
N ASP A 209 1.53 -8.79 11.71
CA ASP A 209 1.44 -7.41 11.25
C ASP A 209 0.86 -7.30 9.84
N TYR A 210 0.04 -6.29 9.63
CA TYR A 210 -0.62 -6.00 8.34
C TYR A 210 -0.45 -4.54 7.98
N VAL A 211 -0.24 -4.27 6.69
CA VAL A 211 -0.29 -2.94 6.10
C VAL A 211 -1.57 -2.81 5.27
N TYR A 212 -2.14 -1.61 5.26
CA TYR A 212 -3.34 -1.34 4.46
C TYR A 212 -3.32 0.04 3.79
N LEU A 213 -4.06 0.13 2.68
CA LEU A 213 -4.48 1.37 2.04
C LEU A 213 -6.01 1.34 1.92
N SER A 214 -6.68 2.37 2.41
CA SER A 214 -8.12 2.52 2.27
C SER A 214 -8.49 3.88 1.68
N MET A 215 -9.56 3.90 0.88
CA MET A 215 -10.12 5.11 0.28
C MET A 215 -11.63 5.15 0.43
N SER A 216 -12.19 6.35 0.63
CA SER A 216 -13.63 6.55 0.67
C SER A 216 -14.23 6.66 -0.74
N HIS A 217 -15.54 6.48 -0.84
CA HIS A 217 -16.28 6.65 -2.10
C HIS A 217 -16.36 8.12 -2.55
N ASN A 218 -16.42 9.04 -1.60
CA ASN A 218 -16.56 10.48 -1.85
C ASN A 218 -15.43 11.24 -1.15
N PRO A 219 -14.58 11.97 -1.88
CA PRO A 219 -13.45 12.69 -1.33
C PRO A 219 -13.83 14.05 -0.72
N PHE A 220 -14.99 14.18 -0.10
CA PHE A 220 -15.43 15.44 0.48
C PHE A 220 -15.24 15.44 1.99
N GLN A 221 -14.34 16.30 2.45
CA GLN A 221 -14.02 16.51 3.84
C GLN A 221 -15.23 16.90 4.72
N TYR A 222 -16.34 17.37 4.13
CA TYR A 222 -17.50 17.90 4.84
C TYR A 222 -18.87 17.36 4.39
N ALA A 223 -18.94 16.39 3.50
CA ALA A 223 -20.19 15.85 2.97
C ALA A 223 -20.27 14.34 3.09
N THR A 224 -20.33 13.83 4.32
CA THR A 224 -20.56 12.41 4.61
C THR A 224 -22.04 12.07 4.82
N ALA A 225 -22.95 13.03 4.70
CA ALA A 225 -24.37 12.83 4.83
C ALA A 225 -24.99 12.45 3.46
N ARG A 226 -25.17 11.18 3.21
CA ARG A 226 -26.14 10.59 2.26
C ARG A 226 -26.85 9.46 2.94
#